data_5443008b86f510c6e19503e2d1beef97
#
_entry.id   5443008b86f510c6e19503e2d1beef97
#
_cell.length_a   1.000
_cell.length_b   1.000
_cell.length_c   1.000
_cell.angle_alpha   90.00
_cell.angle_beta   90.00
_cell.angle_gamma   90.00
#
_symmetry.space_group_name_H-M   'P 1'
#
loop_
_entity.id
_entity.type
_entity.pdbx_description
1 polymer ?
#
loop_
_entity_poly.entity_id
_entity_poly.type
_entity_poly.pdbx_seq_one_letter_code
_entity_poly.pdbx_strand_id
1 'polypeptide(L)'
;MKRKIFVALAAVVALCSVEKALAWGGLGHSVIAYYAEQLLSPEAKEKCHHYLRSTLAYQASWMDQYRSIEGYTECDKWHSTNIDANYKVVKGKPSTGAYHIERIRQEMANGAYKNMTDSLVKINLQYLIHMVGDHHCPVHVRWSKKEHPAFHYNLKRKGKRLGYHSFWDGSPAFKRKGWTCERYVENMIPLSKGKAKKVKKGTGYDWTQETADVSRYCFTVVPKDTDVNNLSPEEVETVHSIVDKQMQRAAYRLAGVLEEIFKY
;
A
#
# COMPACT_ATOMS: atom_id res chain seq x y z
N MET A 1 25.58 -11.15 -62.81
CA MET A 1 25.46 -11.51 -61.38
C MET A 1 24.98 -10.28 -60.61
N LYS A 2 23.68 -10.26 -60.21
CA LYS A 2 23.07 -9.14 -59.48
C LYS A 2 23.07 -9.51 -57.97
N ARG A 3 23.87 -8.81 -57.18
CA ARG A 3 23.87 -8.93 -55.69
C ARG A 3 22.61 -8.25 -55.16
N LYS A 4 21.73 -9.01 -54.51
CA LYS A 4 20.61 -8.50 -53.73
C LYS A 4 21.15 -8.12 -52.34
N ILE A 5 21.07 -6.84 -52.00
CA ILE A 5 21.36 -6.30 -50.69
C ILE A 5 20.08 -6.46 -49.87
N PHE A 6 20.11 -7.31 -48.83
CA PHE A 6 19.06 -7.38 -47.83
C PHE A 6 19.31 -6.29 -46.77
N VAL A 7 18.46 -5.27 -46.77
CA VAL A 7 18.42 -4.28 -45.68
C VAL A 7 17.52 -4.87 -44.59
N ALA A 8 18.12 -5.29 -43.48
CA ALA A 8 17.39 -5.70 -42.29
C ALA A 8 16.95 -4.44 -41.54
N LEU A 9 15.66 -4.15 -41.60
CA LEU A 9 15.03 -3.09 -40.81
C LEU A 9 14.86 -3.58 -39.36
N ALA A 10 15.78 -3.21 -38.49
CA ALA A 10 15.64 -3.46 -37.05
C ALA A 10 14.61 -2.48 -36.48
N ALA A 11 13.38 -2.96 -36.29
CA ALA A 11 12.36 -2.23 -35.54
C ALA A 11 12.76 -2.20 -34.05
N VAL A 12 13.30 -1.07 -33.61
CA VAL A 12 13.47 -0.80 -32.17
C VAL A 12 12.08 -0.54 -31.60
N VAL A 13 11.47 -1.57 -31.01
CA VAL A 13 10.28 -1.41 -30.17
C VAL A 13 10.74 -0.74 -28.88
N ALA A 14 10.57 0.57 -28.82
CA ALA A 14 10.68 1.31 -27.56
C ALA A 14 9.55 0.81 -26.65
N LEU A 15 9.85 -0.16 -25.79
CA LEU A 15 9.02 -0.51 -24.64
C LEU A 15 9.01 0.70 -23.71
N CYS A 16 8.06 1.63 -23.95
CA CYS A 16 7.63 2.53 -22.90
C CYS A 16 7.00 1.67 -21.80
N SER A 17 7.81 1.26 -20.83
CA SER A 17 7.30 0.76 -19.57
C SER A 17 6.53 1.91 -18.93
N VAL A 18 5.21 1.92 -19.12
CA VAL A 18 4.30 2.66 -18.26
C VAL A 18 4.48 2.00 -16.90
N GLU A 19 5.30 2.59 -16.04
CA GLU A 19 5.32 2.22 -14.62
C GLU A 19 3.89 2.43 -14.13
N LYS A 20 3.12 1.34 -14.02
CA LYS A 20 1.82 1.35 -13.35
C LYS A 20 2.11 1.79 -11.93
N ALA A 21 1.51 2.90 -11.52
CA ALA A 21 1.59 3.35 -10.14
C ALA A 21 1.04 2.23 -9.25
N LEU A 22 1.93 1.60 -8.50
CA LEU A 22 1.61 0.58 -7.51
C LEU A 22 1.50 1.30 -6.18
N ALA A 23 0.43 1.06 -5.45
CA ALA A 23 0.23 1.56 -4.08
C ALA A 23 1.46 1.28 -3.23
N TRP A 24 1.95 2.21 -2.44
CA TRP A 24 3.22 2.14 -1.69
C TRP A 24 4.43 1.60 -2.50
N GLY A 25 4.30 1.36 -3.80
CA GLY A 25 5.23 0.57 -4.59
C GLY A 25 5.52 -0.81 -3.96
N GLY A 26 6.07 -1.75 -4.71
CA GLY A 26 6.35 -3.09 -4.18
C GLY A 26 7.20 -3.09 -2.91
N LEU A 27 8.14 -2.13 -2.78
CA LEU A 27 9.00 -2.02 -1.60
C LEU A 27 8.21 -1.66 -0.34
N GLY A 28 7.32 -0.65 -0.39
CA GLY A 28 6.58 -0.22 0.78
C GLY A 28 5.64 -1.30 1.30
N HIS A 29 4.91 -2.00 0.41
CA HIS A 29 4.11 -3.17 0.81
C HIS A 29 4.95 -4.27 1.42
N SER A 30 6.13 -4.58 0.83
CA SER A 30 7.04 -5.58 1.38
C SER A 30 7.55 -5.20 2.76
N VAL A 31 7.91 -3.93 2.99
CA VAL A 31 8.34 -3.43 4.32
C VAL A 31 7.23 -3.58 5.36
N ILE A 32 6.00 -3.18 5.02
CA ILE A 32 4.84 -3.31 5.92
C ILE A 32 4.60 -4.77 6.30
N ALA A 33 4.57 -5.65 5.31
CA ALA A 33 4.30 -7.07 5.51
C ALA A 33 5.45 -7.77 6.28
N TYR A 34 6.69 -7.46 5.96
CA TYR A 34 7.88 -7.95 6.66
C TYR A 34 7.86 -7.53 8.13
N TYR A 35 7.58 -6.26 8.42
CA TYR A 35 7.51 -5.78 9.80
C TYR A 35 6.31 -6.38 10.55
N ALA A 36 5.15 -6.49 9.91
CA ALA A 36 3.99 -7.15 10.51
C ALA A 36 4.30 -8.60 10.89
N GLU A 37 5.00 -9.35 10.03
CA GLU A 37 5.39 -10.72 10.31
C GLU A 37 6.32 -10.86 11.52
N GLN A 38 7.19 -9.88 11.77
CA GLN A 38 8.04 -9.84 12.96
C GLN A 38 7.27 -9.53 14.25
N LEU A 39 6.10 -8.89 14.14
CA LEU A 39 5.25 -8.53 15.26
C LEU A 39 4.25 -9.62 15.64
N LEU A 40 4.15 -10.70 14.83
CA LEU A 40 3.26 -11.83 15.09
C LEU A 40 3.82 -12.75 16.18
N SER A 41 2.91 -13.37 16.93
CA SER A 41 3.22 -14.53 17.73
C SER A 41 3.73 -15.69 16.85
N PRO A 42 4.54 -16.61 17.40
CA PRO A 42 4.98 -17.78 16.64
C PRO A 42 3.82 -18.57 16.03
N GLU A 43 2.71 -18.72 16.76
CA GLU A 43 1.52 -19.45 16.31
C GLU A 43 0.82 -18.74 15.13
N ALA A 44 0.56 -17.44 15.22
CA ALA A 44 -0.08 -16.69 14.13
C ALA A 44 0.81 -16.65 12.89
N LYS A 45 2.13 -16.52 13.07
CA LYS A 45 3.11 -16.57 11.98
C LYS A 45 3.10 -17.92 11.27
N GLU A 46 3.11 -19.03 12.03
CA GLU A 46 3.05 -20.38 11.47
C GLU A 46 1.77 -20.59 10.65
N LYS A 47 0.60 -20.19 11.19
CA LYS A 47 -0.67 -20.24 10.45
C LYS A 47 -0.65 -19.42 9.17
N CYS A 48 -0.12 -18.19 9.21
CA CYS A 48 0.07 -17.38 8.00
C CYS A 48 0.92 -18.13 6.95
N HIS A 49 2.08 -18.66 7.34
CA HIS A 49 2.95 -19.39 6.43
C HIS A 49 2.31 -20.68 5.90
N HIS A 50 1.52 -21.37 6.74
CA HIS A 50 0.78 -22.56 6.32
C HIS A 50 -0.15 -22.25 5.15
N TYR A 51 -1.02 -21.23 5.27
CA TYR A 51 -1.98 -20.90 4.22
C TYR A 51 -1.35 -20.21 3.02
N LEU A 52 -0.41 -19.27 3.23
CA LEU A 52 0.22 -18.52 2.16
C LEU A 52 1.28 -19.31 1.38
N ARG A 53 1.87 -20.37 1.99
CA ARG A 53 2.99 -21.15 1.47
C ARG A 53 4.23 -20.27 1.18
N SER A 54 4.35 -19.15 1.87
CA SER A 54 5.44 -18.17 1.72
C SER A 54 5.40 -17.16 2.87
N THR A 55 6.34 -16.21 2.89
CA THR A 55 6.31 -15.06 3.81
C THR A 55 5.23 -14.06 3.43
N LEU A 56 4.82 -13.22 4.40
CA LEU A 56 3.89 -12.14 4.14
C LEU A 56 4.47 -11.14 3.12
N ALA A 57 5.77 -10.84 3.23
CA ALA A 57 6.46 -9.92 2.33
C ALA A 57 6.42 -10.40 0.85
N TYR A 58 6.52 -11.71 0.62
CA TYR A 58 6.41 -12.29 -0.73
C TYR A 58 5.01 -12.06 -1.34
N GLN A 59 3.97 -12.08 -0.52
CA GLN A 59 2.57 -11.90 -0.95
C GLN A 59 2.15 -10.42 -1.02
N ALA A 60 2.97 -9.51 -0.54
CA ALA A 60 2.57 -8.12 -0.30
C ALA A 60 2.06 -7.37 -1.54
N SER A 61 2.59 -7.67 -2.73
CA SER A 61 2.17 -7.05 -4.00
C SER A 61 1.25 -7.95 -4.84
N TRP A 62 0.72 -9.03 -4.27
CA TRP A 62 -0.10 -9.99 -5.02
C TRP A 62 -1.32 -9.32 -5.65
N MET A 63 -2.03 -8.50 -4.89
CA MET A 63 -3.26 -7.84 -5.34
C MET A 63 -3.01 -6.91 -6.54
N ASP A 64 -1.92 -6.16 -6.55
CA ASP A 64 -1.50 -5.34 -7.68
C ASP A 64 -1.21 -6.13 -8.96
N GLN A 65 -0.62 -7.32 -8.79
CA GLN A 65 -0.27 -8.19 -9.92
C GLN A 65 -1.52 -8.81 -10.54
N TYR A 66 -2.55 -9.09 -9.73
CA TYR A 66 -3.73 -9.85 -10.15
C TYR A 66 -4.95 -8.98 -10.44
N ARG A 67 -5.00 -7.71 -10.06
CA ARG A 67 -6.17 -6.82 -10.23
C ARG A 67 -6.67 -6.66 -11.67
N SER A 68 -5.86 -7.00 -12.67
CA SER A 68 -6.24 -6.98 -14.10
C SER A 68 -6.50 -8.38 -14.67
N ILE A 69 -6.40 -9.43 -13.85
CA ILE A 69 -6.66 -10.82 -14.26
C ILE A 69 -8.15 -11.13 -14.08
N GLU A 70 -8.72 -11.84 -15.03
CA GLU A 70 -10.12 -12.29 -14.97
C GLU A 70 -10.38 -13.04 -13.66
N GLY A 71 -11.52 -12.77 -13.02
CA GLY A 71 -11.87 -13.28 -11.69
C GLY A 71 -11.36 -12.43 -10.51
N TYR A 72 -10.43 -11.47 -10.74
CA TYR A 72 -9.90 -10.59 -9.69
C TYR A 72 -10.10 -9.10 -9.99
N THR A 73 -10.67 -8.74 -11.14
CA THR A 73 -10.81 -7.35 -11.59
C THR A 73 -11.60 -6.46 -10.63
N GLU A 74 -12.48 -7.03 -9.82
CA GLU A 74 -13.20 -6.26 -8.81
C GLU A 74 -12.29 -5.68 -7.73
N CYS A 75 -11.21 -6.35 -7.40
CA CYS A 75 -10.28 -5.91 -6.36
C CYS A 75 -9.51 -4.64 -6.74
N ASP A 76 -9.47 -4.26 -8.02
CA ASP A 76 -8.87 -2.99 -8.45
C ASP A 76 -9.48 -1.77 -7.75
N LYS A 77 -10.77 -1.84 -7.42
CA LYS A 77 -11.47 -0.77 -6.69
C LYS A 77 -11.16 -0.75 -5.19
N TRP A 78 -10.65 -1.84 -4.63
CA TRP A 78 -10.43 -2.01 -3.19
C TRP A 78 -9.12 -1.41 -2.70
N HIS A 79 -8.25 -0.97 -3.61
CA HIS A 79 -7.00 -0.27 -3.27
C HIS A 79 -7.23 1.07 -2.56
N SER A 80 -8.45 1.60 -2.55
CA SER A 80 -8.73 2.90 -1.94
C SER A 80 -10.11 2.95 -1.30
N THR A 81 -10.31 3.93 -0.43
CA THR A 81 -11.61 4.22 0.15
C THR A 81 -12.00 5.69 -0.11
N ASN A 82 -13.29 5.91 -0.39
CA ASN A 82 -13.79 7.23 -0.72
C ASN A 82 -13.86 8.13 0.50
N ILE A 83 -13.49 9.39 0.32
CA ILE A 83 -13.72 10.49 1.26
C ILE A 83 -14.55 11.58 0.60
N ASP A 84 -15.25 12.37 1.41
CA ASP A 84 -16.00 13.53 0.96
C ASP A 84 -15.13 14.80 0.87
N ALA A 85 -15.76 15.92 0.49
CA ALA A 85 -15.09 17.20 0.37
C ALA A 85 -14.53 17.75 1.71
N ASN A 86 -15.01 17.24 2.84
CA ASN A 86 -14.54 17.59 4.18
C ASN A 86 -13.51 16.60 4.73
N TYR A 87 -12.90 15.77 3.87
CA TYR A 87 -11.97 14.71 4.25
C TYR A 87 -12.58 13.64 5.18
N LYS A 88 -13.91 13.44 5.12
CA LYS A 88 -14.57 12.39 5.90
C LYS A 88 -14.77 11.13 5.10
N VAL A 89 -14.43 9.99 5.71
CA VAL A 89 -14.57 8.67 5.09
C VAL A 89 -16.03 8.35 4.83
N VAL A 90 -16.32 7.93 3.61
CA VAL A 90 -17.66 7.47 3.20
C VAL A 90 -17.74 5.96 3.48
N LYS A 91 -18.53 5.61 4.51
CA LYS A 91 -18.69 4.21 4.97
C LYS A 91 -19.70 3.42 4.13
N GLY A 92 -19.62 2.09 4.22
CA GLY A 92 -20.64 1.15 3.72
C GLY A 92 -20.67 0.95 2.21
N LYS A 93 -19.65 1.41 1.46
CA LYS A 93 -19.58 1.16 0.01
C LYS A 93 -18.80 -0.13 -0.30
N PRO A 94 -19.46 -1.17 -0.88
CA PRO A 94 -18.79 -2.44 -1.23
C PRO A 94 -17.65 -2.32 -2.26
N SER A 95 -17.54 -1.18 -2.93
CA SER A 95 -16.47 -0.91 -3.89
C SER A 95 -15.22 -0.29 -3.25
N THR A 96 -15.03 -0.41 -1.93
CA THR A 96 -13.92 0.24 -1.21
C THR A 96 -13.16 -0.73 -0.34
N GLY A 97 -11.84 -0.53 -0.20
CA GLY A 97 -11.00 -1.44 0.56
C GLY A 97 -11.30 -1.46 2.05
N ALA A 98 -11.68 -0.32 2.67
CA ALA A 98 -12.06 -0.33 4.08
C ALA A 98 -13.28 -1.23 4.36
N TYR A 99 -14.24 -1.29 3.43
CA TYR A 99 -15.34 -2.25 3.50
C TYR A 99 -14.85 -3.69 3.49
N HIS A 100 -13.94 -4.03 2.56
CA HIS A 100 -13.44 -5.40 2.43
C HIS A 100 -12.49 -5.80 3.54
N ILE A 101 -11.72 -4.88 4.10
CA ILE A 101 -10.95 -5.14 5.32
C ILE A 101 -11.89 -5.62 6.43
N GLU A 102 -12.97 -4.89 6.69
CA GLU A 102 -13.92 -5.24 7.77
C GLU A 102 -14.70 -6.52 7.45
N ARG A 103 -15.13 -6.70 6.19
CA ARG A 103 -15.79 -7.93 5.75
C ARG A 103 -14.92 -9.17 6.02
N ILE A 104 -13.67 -9.15 5.55
CA ILE A 104 -12.74 -10.28 5.73
C ILE A 104 -12.45 -10.54 7.22
N ARG A 105 -12.23 -9.47 8.00
CA ARG A 105 -12.03 -9.60 9.46
C ARG A 105 -13.21 -10.31 10.12
N GLN A 106 -14.45 -9.91 9.80
CA GLN A 106 -15.66 -10.52 10.34
C GLN A 106 -15.84 -11.98 9.89
N GLU A 107 -15.62 -12.27 8.60
CA GLU A 107 -15.76 -13.61 8.04
C GLU A 107 -14.75 -14.60 8.62
N MET A 108 -13.54 -14.14 8.97
CA MET A 108 -12.47 -15.00 9.51
C MET A 108 -12.38 -15.00 11.04
N ALA A 109 -13.13 -14.12 11.71
CA ALA A 109 -13.06 -13.96 13.18
C ALA A 109 -13.48 -15.22 13.94
N ASN A 110 -13.04 -15.30 15.21
CA ASN A 110 -13.46 -16.33 16.18
C ASN A 110 -13.27 -17.77 15.69
N GLY A 111 -12.25 -18.01 14.87
CA GLY A 111 -11.96 -19.33 14.34
C GLY A 111 -12.80 -19.74 13.12
N ALA A 112 -13.66 -18.85 12.60
CA ALA A 112 -14.51 -19.13 11.43
C ALA A 112 -13.71 -19.49 10.17
N TYR A 113 -12.46 -18.99 10.06
CA TYR A 113 -11.55 -19.36 8.98
C TYR A 113 -11.32 -20.88 8.84
N LYS A 114 -11.47 -21.66 9.94
CA LYS A 114 -11.34 -23.13 9.93
C LYS A 114 -12.41 -23.84 9.10
N ASN A 115 -13.53 -23.16 8.83
CA ASN A 115 -14.63 -23.67 8.00
C ASN A 115 -14.48 -23.25 6.52
N MET A 116 -13.43 -22.51 6.18
CA MET A 116 -13.12 -22.09 4.80
C MET A 116 -12.17 -23.09 4.14
N THR A 117 -12.16 -23.11 2.80
CA THR A 117 -11.10 -23.81 2.07
C THR A 117 -9.77 -23.08 2.25
N ASP A 118 -8.65 -23.79 2.21
CA ASP A 118 -7.30 -23.19 2.29
C ASP A 118 -7.10 -22.09 1.23
N SER A 119 -7.64 -22.29 0.04
CA SER A 119 -7.59 -21.31 -1.05
C SER A 119 -8.34 -20.03 -0.71
N LEU A 120 -9.49 -20.11 -0.04
CA LEU A 120 -10.26 -18.95 0.39
C LEU A 120 -9.56 -18.22 1.54
N VAL A 121 -8.99 -18.94 2.50
CA VAL A 121 -8.16 -18.34 3.55
C VAL A 121 -6.96 -17.61 2.93
N LYS A 122 -6.24 -18.27 2.02
CA LYS A 122 -5.09 -17.70 1.34
C LYS A 122 -5.42 -16.37 0.66
N ILE A 123 -6.46 -16.33 -0.17
CA ILE A 123 -6.80 -15.11 -0.92
C ILE A 123 -7.26 -13.98 0.01
N ASN A 124 -7.99 -14.29 1.08
CA ASN A 124 -8.38 -13.32 2.08
C ASN A 124 -7.16 -12.73 2.82
N LEU A 125 -6.16 -13.55 3.14
CA LEU A 125 -4.88 -13.08 3.71
C LEU A 125 -4.13 -12.16 2.72
N GLN A 126 -4.06 -12.53 1.44
CA GLN A 126 -3.43 -11.73 0.40
C GLN A 126 -4.09 -10.35 0.26
N TYR A 127 -5.43 -10.31 0.29
CA TYR A 127 -6.19 -9.06 0.30
C TYR A 127 -5.91 -8.22 1.54
N LEU A 128 -5.93 -8.79 2.74
CA LEU A 128 -5.64 -8.05 3.98
C LEU A 128 -4.22 -7.49 4.00
N ILE A 129 -3.22 -8.30 3.61
CA ILE A 129 -1.81 -7.87 3.57
C ILE A 129 -1.65 -6.63 2.71
N HIS A 130 -2.28 -6.60 1.54
CA HIS A 130 -2.20 -5.49 0.61
C HIS A 130 -3.05 -4.29 1.04
N MET A 131 -4.35 -4.50 1.27
CA MET A 131 -5.29 -3.42 1.56
C MET A 131 -4.97 -2.66 2.85
N VAL A 132 -4.48 -3.35 3.89
CA VAL A 132 -4.06 -2.66 5.12
C VAL A 132 -2.89 -1.71 4.82
N GLY A 133 -1.96 -2.12 3.96
CA GLY A 133 -0.90 -1.24 3.46
C GLY A 133 -1.46 0.00 2.75
N ASP A 134 -2.33 -0.21 1.77
CA ASP A 134 -2.95 0.84 0.96
C ASP A 134 -3.68 1.89 1.80
N HIS A 135 -4.45 1.43 2.79
CA HIS A 135 -5.24 2.31 3.65
C HIS A 135 -4.41 3.14 4.63
N HIS A 136 -3.08 3.00 4.56
CA HIS A 136 -2.11 3.89 5.22
C HIS A 136 -1.31 4.73 4.21
N CYS A 137 -1.48 4.53 2.91
CA CYS A 137 -0.89 5.39 1.89
C CYS A 137 -1.69 6.69 1.75
N PRO A 138 -1.08 7.87 1.87
CA PRO A 138 -1.79 9.14 1.82
C PRO A 138 -2.59 9.40 0.54
N VAL A 139 -2.27 8.71 -0.55
CA VAL A 139 -2.94 8.89 -1.86
C VAL A 139 -4.00 7.84 -2.16
N HIS A 140 -4.21 6.88 -1.26
CA HIS A 140 -5.25 5.85 -1.37
C HIS A 140 -6.56 6.24 -0.68
N VAL A 141 -6.71 7.49 -0.30
CA VAL A 141 -7.98 8.13 0.01
C VAL A 141 -8.53 8.74 -1.27
N ARG A 142 -9.67 8.23 -1.76
CA ARG A 142 -10.25 8.64 -3.05
C ARG A 142 -11.29 9.73 -2.85
N TRP A 143 -11.07 10.85 -3.49
CA TRP A 143 -12.03 11.94 -3.52
C TRP A 143 -13.26 11.60 -4.37
N SER A 144 -14.45 11.90 -3.88
CA SER A 144 -15.69 11.54 -4.55
C SER A 144 -16.05 12.44 -5.76
N LYS A 145 -15.36 13.57 -5.92
CA LYS A 145 -15.59 14.53 -7.01
C LYS A 145 -14.30 14.85 -7.77
N LYS A 146 -14.41 14.93 -9.10
CA LYS A 146 -13.28 15.27 -9.98
C LYS A 146 -12.76 16.70 -9.79
N GLU A 147 -13.58 17.58 -9.26
CA GLU A 147 -13.23 18.98 -8.98
C GLU A 147 -12.24 19.14 -7.81
N HIS A 148 -12.01 18.06 -7.03
CA HIS A 148 -11.05 18.14 -5.94
C HIS A 148 -9.65 18.45 -6.47
N PRO A 149 -8.91 19.38 -5.82
CA PRO A 149 -7.56 19.78 -6.25
C PRO A 149 -6.59 18.63 -6.48
N ALA A 150 -6.73 17.50 -5.77
CA ALA A 150 -5.91 16.31 -5.91
C ALA A 150 -5.90 15.73 -7.34
N PHE A 151 -7.00 15.84 -8.09
CA PHE A 151 -7.07 15.35 -9.47
C PHE A 151 -6.18 16.12 -10.45
N HIS A 152 -5.85 17.37 -10.12
CA HIS A 152 -5.02 18.25 -10.94
C HIS A 152 -3.66 18.54 -10.30
N TYR A 153 -3.32 17.81 -9.24
CA TYR A 153 -2.10 18.02 -8.48
C TYR A 153 -0.95 17.23 -9.10
N ASN A 154 -0.16 17.92 -9.88
CA ASN A 154 1.05 17.35 -10.47
C ASN A 154 2.29 17.94 -9.80
N LEU A 155 3.32 17.13 -9.75
CA LEU A 155 4.67 17.48 -9.36
C LEU A 155 5.57 17.42 -10.61
N LYS A 156 6.84 17.67 -10.41
CA LYS A 156 7.88 17.51 -11.43
C LYS A 156 8.99 16.59 -10.92
N ARG A 157 9.67 15.94 -11.84
CA ARG A 157 10.94 15.22 -11.61
C ARG A 157 11.86 15.51 -12.78
N LYS A 158 12.97 16.21 -12.52
CA LYS A 158 13.89 16.71 -13.56
C LYS A 158 13.14 17.50 -14.65
N GLY A 159 12.26 18.42 -14.23
CA GLY A 159 11.44 19.25 -15.10
C GLY A 159 10.27 18.52 -15.80
N LYS A 160 10.20 17.19 -15.74
CA LYS A 160 9.10 16.39 -16.34
C LYS A 160 7.95 16.22 -15.38
N ARG A 161 6.72 16.13 -15.89
CA ARG A 161 5.52 15.87 -15.09
C ARG A 161 5.66 14.56 -14.31
N LEU A 162 5.35 14.62 -13.02
CA LEU A 162 5.22 13.49 -12.11
C LEU A 162 3.84 13.54 -11.47
N GLY A 163 3.07 12.45 -11.54
CA GLY A 163 1.79 12.37 -10.83
C GLY A 163 2.00 12.43 -9.31
N TYR A 164 1.16 13.19 -8.61
CA TYR A 164 1.19 13.26 -7.15
C TYR A 164 1.03 11.89 -6.50
N HIS A 165 0.08 11.09 -7.03
CA HIS A 165 -0.12 9.71 -6.62
C HIS A 165 1.16 8.89 -6.77
N SER A 166 1.77 8.91 -7.97
CA SER A 166 3.00 8.15 -8.24
C SER A 166 4.19 8.57 -7.37
N PHE A 167 4.23 9.84 -6.95
CA PHE A 167 5.27 10.30 -6.03
C PHE A 167 5.12 9.65 -4.65
N TRP A 168 3.93 9.71 -4.06
CA TRP A 168 3.71 9.16 -2.72
C TRP A 168 3.78 7.65 -2.69
N ASP A 169 3.30 6.97 -3.73
CA ASP A 169 3.46 5.51 -3.85
C ASP A 169 4.93 5.10 -3.94
N GLY A 170 5.72 5.86 -4.69
CA GLY A 170 7.16 5.63 -4.79
C GLY A 170 8.00 6.22 -3.65
N SER A 171 7.38 6.91 -2.69
CA SER A 171 8.09 7.65 -1.64
C SER A 171 8.88 6.77 -0.66
N PRO A 172 8.55 5.50 -0.39
CA PRO A 172 9.44 4.63 0.37
C PRO A 172 10.85 4.57 -0.23
N ALA A 173 10.98 4.44 -1.55
CA ALA A 173 12.27 4.38 -2.22
C ALA A 173 12.90 5.76 -2.52
N PHE A 174 12.16 6.86 -2.28
CA PHE A 174 12.59 8.21 -2.61
C PHE A 174 13.84 8.60 -1.83
N LYS A 175 14.94 8.89 -2.55
CA LYS A 175 16.27 9.17 -2.00
C LYS A 175 16.82 8.13 -1.00
N ARG A 176 16.29 6.89 -1.03
CA ARG A 176 16.70 5.74 -0.18
C ARG A 176 17.15 4.56 -1.05
N LYS A 177 18.06 4.82 -2.00
CA LYS A 177 18.56 3.78 -2.91
C LYS A 177 19.19 2.61 -2.15
N GLY A 178 18.77 1.39 -2.49
CA GLY A 178 19.32 0.16 -1.94
C GLY A 178 18.87 -0.18 -0.51
N TRP A 179 17.84 0.49 -0.01
CA TRP A 179 17.24 0.08 1.26
C TRP A 179 16.45 -1.22 1.09
N THR A 180 16.67 -2.16 2.00
CA THR A 180 15.94 -3.43 2.11
C THR A 180 14.87 -3.35 3.20
N CYS A 181 13.99 -4.35 3.27
CA CYS A 181 12.97 -4.42 4.33
C CYS A 181 13.60 -4.40 5.73
N GLU A 182 14.69 -5.13 5.91
CA GLU A 182 15.46 -5.19 7.16
C GLU A 182 15.92 -3.80 7.56
N ARG A 183 16.58 -3.10 6.63
CA ARG A 183 17.10 -1.75 6.89
C ARG A 183 15.99 -0.74 7.24
N TYR A 184 14.80 -0.86 6.64
CA TYR A 184 13.67 -0.02 7.03
C TYR A 184 13.24 -0.29 8.46
N VAL A 185 13.09 -1.56 8.84
CA VAL A 185 12.64 -1.95 10.17
C VAL A 185 13.67 -1.60 11.23
N GLU A 186 14.96 -1.80 10.97
CA GLU A 186 16.07 -1.40 11.85
C GLU A 186 16.09 0.10 12.13
N ASN A 187 15.67 0.92 11.16
CA ASN A 187 15.61 2.39 11.31
C ASN A 187 14.29 2.88 11.96
N MET A 188 13.28 2.02 12.10
CA MET A 188 12.03 2.36 12.77
C MET A 188 12.15 2.13 14.27
N ILE A 189 11.93 3.17 15.06
CA ILE A 189 11.88 3.03 16.53
C ILE A 189 10.62 2.25 16.90
N PRO A 190 10.74 1.07 17.53
CA PRO A 190 9.59 0.27 17.92
C PRO A 190 8.63 1.04 18.83
N LEU A 191 7.34 0.84 18.64
CA LEU A 191 6.34 1.45 19.53
C LEU A 191 6.39 0.80 20.91
N SER A 192 6.31 1.61 21.96
CA SER A 192 6.10 1.09 23.32
C SER A 192 4.82 0.26 23.38
N LYS A 193 4.73 -0.70 24.30
CA LYS A 193 3.55 -1.59 24.49
C LYS A 193 2.23 -0.82 24.51
N GLY A 194 2.16 0.30 25.22
CA GLY A 194 0.96 1.14 25.31
C GLY A 194 0.59 1.79 23.98
N LYS A 195 1.57 2.33 23.25
CA LYS A 195 1.37 2.91 21.92
C LYS A 195 0.97 1.84 20.90
N ALA A 196 1.63 0.69 20.89
CA ALA A 196 1.30 -0.44 20.02
C ALA A 196 -0.14 -0.90 20.23
N LYS A 197 -0.59 -1.08 21.49
CA LYS A 197 -1.98 -1.42 21.82
C LYS A 197 -2.98 -0.36 21.32
N LYS A 198 -2.63 0.92 21.40
CA LYS A 198 -3.48 2.02 20.91
C LYS A 198 -3.57 2.02 19.37
N VAL A 199 -2.44 1.85 18.67
CA VAL A 199 -2.38 1.86 17.20
C VAL A 199 -3.18 0.71 16.60
N LYS A 200 -3.14 -0.48 17.18
CA LYS A 200 -3.87 -1.67 16.71
C LYS A 200 -5.40 -1.53 16.77
N LYS A 201 -5.93 -0.57 17.54
CA LYS A 201 -7.38 -0.36 17.66
C LYS A 201 -7.99 0.25 16.40
N GLY A 202 -9.31 0.09 16.29
CA GLY A 202 -10.11 0.67 15.24
C GLY A 202 -10.39 -0.29 14.08
N THR A 203 -11.07 0.27 13.11
CA THR A 203 -11.52 -0.39 11.88
C THR A 203 -10.74 0.13 10.68
N GLY A 204 -10.84 -0.54 9.55
CA GLY A 204 -10.30 -0.04 8.28
C GLY A 204 -10.82 1.37 7.93
N TYR A 205 -12.05 1.68 8.34
CA TYR A 205 -12.60 3.04 8.18
C TYR A 205 -11.92 4.07 9.08
N ASP A 206 -11.64 3.73 10.34
CA ASP A 206 -10.96 4.63 11.27
C ASP A 206 -9.53 4.88 10.81
N TRP A 207 -8.84 3.85 10.34
CA TRP A 207 -7.48 3.95 9.80
C TRP A 207 -7.44 4.80 8.52
N THR A 208 -8.45 4.63 7.64
CA THR A 208 -8.60 5.48 6.45
C THR A 208 -8.86 6.93 6.82
N GLN A 209 -9.65 7.19 7.89
CA GLN A 209 -9.89 8.55 8.38
C GLN A 209 -8.58 9.21 8.85
N GLU A 210 -7.76 8.50 9.64
CA GLU A 210 -6.45 9.00 10.04
C GLU A 210 -5.55 9.28 8.82
N THR A 211 -5.61 8.40 7.81
CA THR A 211 -4.85 8.57 6.57
C THR A 211 -5.37 9.76 5.73
N ALA A 212 -6.67 10.04 5.74
CA ALA A 212 -7.23 11.23 5.08
C ALA A 212 -6.70 12.53 5.70
N ASP A 213 -6.55 12.56 7.03
CA ASP A 213 -5.95 13.71 7.73
C ASP A 213 -4.46 13.87 7.35
N VAL A 214 -3.71 12.77 7.25
CA VAL A 214 -2.31 12.79 6.77
C VAL A 214 -2.25 13.22 5.29
N SER A 215 -3.14 12.72 4.44
CA SER A 215 -3.24 13.11 3.03
C SER A 215 -3.41 14.63 2.87
N ARG A 216 -4.27 15.22 3.68
CA ARG A 216 -4.45 16.67 3.70
C ARG A 216 -3.15 17.42 4.00
N TYR A 217 -2.38 16.94 4.96
CA TYR A 217 -1.08 17.53 5.30
C TYR A 217 -0.05 17.34 4.18
N CYS A 218 -0.07 16.21 3.47
CA CYS A 218 0.87 15.94 2.37
C CYS A 218 0.84 16.99 1.25
N PHE A 219 -0.31 17.64 1.00
CA PHE A 219 -0.40 18.74 0.03
C PHE A 219 0.38 19.98 0.44
N THR A 220 0.61 20.19 1.73
CA THR A 220 1.43 21.31 2.24
C THR A 220 2.91 20.97 2.27
N VAL A 221 3.26 19.67 2.44
CA VAL A 221 4.65 19.19 2.49
C VAL A 221 5.31 19.21 1.10
N VAL A 222 4.57 18.81 0.07
CA VAL A 222 5.06 18.85 -1.31
C VAL A 222 4.04 19.62 -2.15
N PRO A 223 4.20 20.94 -2.27
CA PRO A 223 3.28 21.79 -3.01
C PRO A 223 3.20 21.43 -4.51
N LYS A 224 2.08 21.81 -5.14
CA LYS A 224 1.89 21.65 -6.58
C LYS A 224 3.06 22.23 -7.37
N ASP A 225 3.39 21.55 -8.49
CA ASP A 225 4.44 21.93 -9.43
C ASP A 225 5.88 21.92 -8.86
N THR A 226 6.07 21.47 -7.60
CA THR A 226 7.39 21.23 -7.01
C THR A 226 8.18 20.21 -7.85
N ASP A 227 9.43 20.53 -8.21
CA ASP A 227 10.37 19.50 -8.69
C ASP A 227 10.98 18.77 -7.49
N VAL A 228 10.59 17.52 -7.31
CA VAL A 228 10.96 16.71 -6.14
C VAL A 228 12.47 16.46 -6.02
N ASN A 229 13.25 16.68 -7.09
CA ASN A 229 14.70 16.60 -6.97
C ASN A 229 15.31 17.79 -6.22
N ASN A 230 14.58 18.92 -6.18
CA ASN A 230 15.02 20.16 -5.54
C ASN A 230 14.50 20.30 -4.10
N LEU A 231 13.84 19.28 -3.55
CA LEU A 231 13.44 19.26 -2.15
C LEU A 231 14.69 19.39 -1.26
N SER A 232 14.62 20.27 -0.27
CA SER A 232 15.66 20.46 0.73
C SER A 232 15.84 19.18 1.58
N PRO A 233 16.96 19.03 2.30
CA PRO A 233 17.12 17.90 3.21
C PRO A 233 16.01 17.79 4.25
N GLU A 234 15.52 18.91 4.78
CA GLU A 234 14.43 18.97 5.77
C GLU A 234 13.09 18.54 5.18
N GLU A 235 12.79 18.95 3.94
CA GLU A 235 11.57 18.52 3.23
C GLU A 235 11.62 17.02 2.93
N VAL A 236 12.77 16.49 2.53
CA VAL A 236 12.98 15.05 2.32
C VAL A 236 12.78 14.30 3.62
N GLU A 237 13.34 14.76 4.74
CA GLU A 237 13.17 14.13 6.05
C GLU A 237 11.70 14.16 6.49
N THR A 238 10.98 15.24 6.18
CA THR A 238 9.54 15.34 6.44
C THR A 238 8.76 14.28 5.65
N VAL A 239 9.06 14.10 4.35
CA VAL A 239 8.48 13.05 3.53
C VAL A 239 8.77 11.67 4.13
N HIS A 240 10.03 11.41 4.50
CA HIS A 240 10.44 10.14 5.11
C HIS A 240 9.72 9.88 6.44
N SER A 241 9.60 10.91 7.29
CA SER A 241 8.89 10.80 8.58
C SER A 241 7.41 10.43 8.40
N ILE A 242 6.74 10.99 7.40
CA ILE A 242 5.34 10.63 7.07
C ILE A 242 5.27 9.17 6.63
N VAL A 243 6.10 8.79 5.66
CA VAL A 243 6.14 7.44 5.08
C VAL A 243 6.42 6.40 6.15
N ASP A 244 7.47 6.58 6.94
CA ASP A 244 7.88 5.61 7.97
C ASP A 244 6.82 5.45 9.05
N LYS A 245 6.21 6.54 9.50
CA LYS A 245 5.09 6.48 10.47
C LYS A 245 3.87 5.75 9.92
N GLN A 246 3.52 5.99 8.66
CA GLN A 246 2.37 5.32 8.03
C GLN A 246 2.65 3.83 7.81
N MET A 247 3.83 3.46 7.30
CA MET A 247 4.24 2.05 7.15
C MET A 247 4.30 1.33 8.50
N GLN A 248 4.84 1.98 9.54
CA GLN A 248 4.87 1.41 10.88
C GLN A 248 3.46 1.15 11.43
N ARG A 249 2.55 2.13 11.32
CA ARG A 249 1.15 1.97 11.73
C ARG A 249 0.48 0.81 10.98
N ALA A 250 0.67 0.74 9.67
CA ALA A 250 0.15 -0.33 8.83
C ALA A 250 0.64 -1.70 9.31
N ALA A 251 1.94 -1.84 9.60
CA ALA A 251 2.52 -3.09 10.08
C ALA A 251 1.93 -3.54 11.43
N TYR A 252 1.82 -2.63 12.41
CA TYR A 252 1.20 -2.96 13.69
C TYR A 252 -0.29 -3.32 13.56
N ARG A 253 -1.03 -2.66 12.68
CA ARG A 253 -2.45 -2.94 12.41
C ARG A 253 -2.65 -4.25 11.68
N LEU A 254 -1.84 -4.52 10.67
CA LEU A 254 -1.85 -5.81 9.96
C LEU A 254 -1.55 -6.96 10.92
N ALA A 255 -0.50 -6.84 11.74
CA ALA A 255 -0.20 -7.83 12.76
C ALA A 255 -1.36 -8.00 13.74
N GLY A 256 -2.01 -6.91 14.16
CA GLY A 256 -3.19 -6.97 15.03
C GLY A 256 -4.36 -7.72 14.43
N VAL A 257 -4.64 -7.51 13.15
CA VAL A 257 -5.71 -8.22 12.41
C VAL A 257 -5.40 -9.71 12.29
N LEU A 258 -4.17 -10.05 11.92
CA LEU A 258 -3.76 -11.46 11.76
C LEU A 258 -3.77 -12.21 13.10
N GLU A 259 -3.32 -11.57 14.19
CA GLU A 259 -3.45 -12.12 15.55
C GLU A 259 -4.90 -12.36 15.95
N GLU A 260 -5.81 -11.43 15.64
CA GLU A 260 -7.24 -11.56 15.92
C GLU A 260 -7.85 -12.75 15.18
N ILE A 261 -7.51 -12.93 13.88
CA ILE A 261 -7.99 -14.03 13.06
C ILE A 261 -7.50 -15.38 13.60
N PHE A 262 -6.22 -15.47 13.94
CA PHE A 262 -5.59 -16.74 14.30
C PHE A 262 -5.54 -17.07 15.79
N LYS A 263 -6.17 -16.25 16.62
CA LYS A 263 -6.23 -16.44 18.05
C LYS A 263 -6.94 -17.73 18.49
N TYR A 264 -7.81 -18.30 17.65
CA TYR A 264 -8.66 -19.46 17.99
C TYR A 264 -8.37 -20.69 17.15
#